data_495795a261982e28ba6268eddd30aa9a
#
_entry.id   495795a261982e28ba6268eddd30aa9a
#
_cell.length_a   1.000
_cell.length_b   1.000
_cell.length_c   1.000
_cell.angle_alpha   90.00
_cell.angle_beta   90.00
_cell.angle_gamma   90.00
#
_symmetry.space_group_name_H-M   'P 1'
#
loop_
_entity.id
_entity.type
_entity.pdbx_description
1 polymer ?
#
loop_
_entity_poly.entity_id
_entity_poly.type
_entity_poly.pdbx_seq_one_letter_code
_entity_poly.pdbx_strand_id
1 'polypeptide(L)'
;MIYASDFRKGITFEMNGEPHVVLDFQHVKPGKGAAFARTKYRNILTGATREEAFNPNDKFPKAHIETKQMQYLYNDGELYYFMDQETYDQVPLTYELVEDAIKYIRENDVATVKFYKDNAFTVEAPNFVDLEVVETEPGVKGDTATNVTKAATVETGAVIQVPIFINEGERIQIDTRSGEYLGRSK
;
A
#
# COMPACT_ATOMS: atom_id res chain seq x y z
N MET A 1 -9.32 21.03 10.38
CA MET A 1 -9.19 20.18 11.58
C MET A 1 -9.75 18.78 11.33
N ILE A 2 -9.08 17.77 11.83
CA ILE A 2 -9.51 16.37 11.76
C ILE A 2 -9.85 15.91 13.18
N TYR A 3 -10.98 15.23 13.34
CA TYR A 3 -11.34 14.60 14.61
C TYR A 3 -10.79 13.18 14.65
N ALA A 4 -10.43 12.70 15.86
CA ALA A 4 -9.99 11.32 16.03
C ALA A 4 -11.06 10.32 15.58
N SER A 5 -12.35 10.70 15.68
CA SER A 5 -13.46 9.88 15.16
C SER A 5 -13.40 9.68 13.65
N ASP A 6 -12.69 10.53 12.92
CA ASP A 6 -12.54 10.44 11.46
C ASP A 6 -11.29 9.67 11.02
N PHE A 7 -10.52 9.18 11.96
CA PHE A 7 -9.28 8.46 11.62
C PHE A 7 -9.58 7.20 10.83
N ARG A 8 -8.79 7.01 9.77
CA ARG A 8 -8.79 5.83 8.89
C ARG A 8 -7.34 5.60 8.46
N LYS A 9 -7.01 4.37 8.10
CA LYS A 9 -5.68 4.06 7.58
C LYS A 9 -5.31 5.00 6.43
N GLY A 10 -4.14 5.60 6.51
CA GLY A 10 -3.62 6.53 5.50
C GLY A 10 -3.95 7.99 5.76
N ILE A 11 -4.84 8.31 6.70
CA ILE A 11 -5.13 9.70 7.06
C ILE A 11 -3.91 10.31 7.75
N THR A 12 -3.64 11.57 7.44
CA THR A 12 -2.53 12.32 8.01
C THR A 12 -3.05 13.45 8.90
N PHE A 13 -2.33 13.72 9.97
CA PHE A 13 -2.68 14.76 10.93
C PHE A 13 -1.43 15.32 11.59
N GLU A 14 -1.53 16.53 12.15
CA GLU A 14 -0.45 17.12 12.93
C GLU A 14 -0.75 17.00 14.41
N MET A 15 0.26 16.64 15.19
CA MET A 15 0.20 16.57 16.65
C MET A 15 1.51 17.10 17.19
N ASN A 16 1.44 18.09 18.09
CA ASN A 16 2.62 18.75 18.64
C ASN A 16 3.52 19.36 17.57
N GLY A 17 2.94 19.86 16.48
CA GLY A 17 3.68 20.45 15.38
C GLY A 17 4.36 19.45 14.44
N GLU A 18 4.15 18.17 14.63
CA GLU A 18 4.74 17.12 13.81
C GLU A 18 3.69 16.35 13.00
N PRO A 19 4.02 15.95 11.75
CA PRO A 19 3.08 15.23 10.91
C PRO A 19 3.10 13.74 11.22
N HIS A 20 1.91 13.13 11.21
CA HIS A 20 1.71 11.71 11.46
C HIS A 20 0.78 11.10 10.42
N VAL A 21 0.95 9.80 10.16
CA VAL A 21 0.04 9.03 9.31
C VAL A 21 -0.54 7.87 10.12
N VAL A 22 -1.85 7.67 9.98
CA VAL A 22 -2.55 6.57 10.65
C VAL A 22 -2.21 5.26 9.93
N LEU A 23 -1.67 4.29 10.66
CA LEU A 23 -1.35 2.96 10.15
C LEU A 23 -2.49 1.98 10.38
N ASP A 24 -3.16 2.11 11.53
CA ASP A 24 -4.30 1.27 11.89
C ASP A 24 -5.13 1.98 12.95
N PHE A 25 -6.41 1.68 13.01
CA PHE A 25 -7.28 2.30 14.00
C PHE A 25 -8.43 1.37 14.34
N GLN A 26 -8.99 1.56 15.54
CA GLN A 26 -10.15 0.83 16.00
C GLN A 26 -11.02 1.74 16.87
N HIS A 27 -12.31 1.84 16.55
CA HIS A 27 -13.29 2.48 17.43
C HIS A 27 -13.70 1.48 18.51
N VAL A 28 -13.48 1.81 19.77
CA VAL A 28 -13.81 0.97 20.89
C VAL A 28 -14.92 1.63 21.70
N LYS A 29 -16.03 0.90 21.88
CA LYS A 29 -17.13 1.32 22.74
C LYS A 29 -17.23 0.33 23.89
N PRO A 30 -16.55 0.60 25.03
CA PRO A 30 -16.60 -0.31 26.15
C PRO A 30 -18.00 -0.35 26.77
N GLY A 31 -18.37 -1.46 27.38
CA GLY A 31 -19.64 -1.58 28.10
C GLY A 31 -19.77 -0.61 29.27
N LYS A 32 -18.65 -0.22 29.86
CA LYS A 32 -18.54 0.83 30.88
C LYS A 32 -17.42 1.78 30.47
N GLY A 33 -17.68 3.08 30.56
CA GLY A 33 -16.71 4.11 30.22
C GLY A 33 -16.97 4.75 28.86
N ALA A 34 -16.17 5.76 28.54
CA ALA A 34 -16.28 6.53 27.31
C ALA A 34 -15.71 5.78 26.13
N ALA A 35 -16.30 5.97 24.93
CA ALA A 35 -15.76 5.49 23.69
C ALA A 35 -14.39 6.12 23.41
N PHE A 36 -13.50 5.38 22.76
CA PHE A 36 -12.19 5.90 22.38
C PHE A 36 -11.77 5.34 21.01
N ALA A 37 -10.83 6.04 20.36
CA ALA A 37 -10.23 5.61 19.11
C ALA A 37 -8.80 5.12 19.38
N ARG A 38 -8.60 3.81 19.33
CA ARG A 38 -7.26 3.23 19.45
C ARG A 38 -6.57 3.38 18.10
N THR A 39 -5.51 4.15 18.08
CA THR A 39 -4.84 4.54 16.84
C THR A 39 -3.38 4.16 16.88
N LYS A 40 -2.94 3.43 15.86
CA LYS A 40 -1.53 3.19 15.59
C LYS A 40 -1.10 4.18 14.51
N TYR A 41 -0.07 4.96 14.80
CA TYR A 41 0.37 6.01 13.89
C TYR A 41 1.89 6.06 13.80
N ARG A 42 2.38 6.64 12.71
CA ARG A 42 3.82 6.83 12.49
C ARG A 42 4.10 8.30 12.27
N ASN A 43 5.16 8.80 12.91
CA ASN A 43 5.68 10.12 12.62
C ASN A 43 6.32 10.11 11.22
N ILE A 44 5.85 10.98 10.34
CA ILE A 44 6.32 11.03 8.94
C ILE A 44 7.80 11.43 8.85
N LEU A 45 8.26 12.30 9.74
CA LEU A 45 9.63 12.81 9.72
C LEU A 45 10.64 11.87 10.37
N THR A 46 10.27 11.24 11.49
CA THR A 46 11.20 10.39 12.26
C THR A 46 11.04 8.91 11.99
N GLY A 47 9.90 8.48 11.46
CA GLY A 47 9.58 7.07 11.26
C GLY A 47 9.12 6.35 12.53
N ALA A 48 9.09 7.02 13.67
CA ALA A 48 8.69 6.40 14.93
C ALA A 48 7.21 6.01 14.92
N THR A 49 6.90 4.80 15.34
CA THR A 49 5.54 4.27 15.42
C THR A 49 5.08 4.25 16.87
N ARG A 50 3.85 4.69 17.11
CA ARG A 50 3.22 4.66 18.44
C ARG A 50 1.78 4.21 18.32
N GLU A 51 1.24 3.77 19.45
CA GLU A 51 -0.17 3.41 19.60
C GLU A 51 -0.74 4.16 20.78
N GLU A 52 -1.83 4.89 20.56
CA GLU A 52 -2.51 5.67 21.61
C GLU A 52 -4.02 5.55 21.47
N ALA A 53 -4.71 5.73 22.60
CA ALA A 53 -6.15 5.90 22.64
C ALA A 53 -6.49 7.38 22.67
N PHE A 54 -7.24 7.84 21.67
CA PHE A 54 -7.69 9.21 21.60
C PHE A 54 -9.17 9.31 21.91
N ASN A 55 -9.58 10.43 22.51
CA ASN A 55 -10.99 10.77 22.61
C ASN A 55 -11.51 11.03 21.20
N PRO A 56 -12.66 10.47 20.79
CA PRO A 56 -13.20 10.70 19.45
C PRO A 56 -13.39 12.18 19.08
N ASN A 57 -13.56 13.04 20.08
CA ASN A 57 -13.74 14.47 19.87
C ASN A 57 -12.43 15.27 19.85
N ASP A 58 -11.30 14.61 20.07
CA ASP A 58 -10.00 15.28 19.95
C ASP A 58 -9.81 15.76 18.51
N LYS A 59 -9.31 16.99 18.39
CA LYS A 59 -9.10 17.67 17.10
C LYS A 59 -7.61 17.81 16.82
N PHE A 60 -7.24 17.60 15.56
CA PHE A 60 -5.86 17.77 15.11
C PHE A 60 -5.84 18.59 13.81
N PRO A 61 -4.83 19.47 13.62
CA PRO A 61 -4.65 20.11 12.32
C PRO A 61 -4.38 19.08 11.24
N LYS A 62 -4.80 19.38 10.02
CA LYS A 62 -4.46 18.55 8.86
C LYS A 62 -2.99 18.76 8.51
N ALA A 63 -2.26 17.68 8.23
CA ALA A 63 -0.94 17.79 7.65
C ALA A 63 -1.06 18.16 6.18
N HIS A 64 -0.20 19.08 5.71
CA HIS A 64 -0.19 19.48 4.30
C HIS A 64 0.58 18.45 3.48
N ILE A 65 -0.16 17.65 2.72
CA ILE A 65 0.38 16.54 1.94
C ILE A 65 0.30 16.88 0.45
N GLU A 66 1.40 16.69 -0.25
CA GLU A 66 1.46 16.80 -1.69
C GLU A 66 1.48 15.39 -2.30
N THR A 67 0.57 15.14 -3.23
CA THR A 67 0.44 13.84 -3.90
C THR A 67 0.93 13.98 -5.35
N LYS A 68 1.86 13.13 -5.75
CA LYS A 68 2.41 13.16 -7.10
C LYS A 68 2.31 11.80 -7.77
N GLN A 69 2.06 11.81 -9.08
CA GLN A 69 2.16 10.62 -9.91
C GLN A 69 3.60 10.52 -10.41
N MET A 70 4.27 9.43 -10.07
CA MET A 70 5.67 9.25 -10.39
C MET A 70 5.92 7.94 -11.12
N GLN A 71 6.79 7.98 -12.11
CA GLN A 71 7.16 6.82 -12.90
C GLN A 71 8.33 6.09 -12.24
N TYR A 72 8.17 4.80 -12.00
CA TYR A 72 9.27 3.97 -11.53
C TYR A 72 10.25 3.74 -12.68
N LEU A 73 11.51 4.12 -12.51
CA LEU A 73 12.53 4.01 -13.55
C LEU A 73 13.35 2.72 -13.42
N TYR A 74 14.03 2.57 -12.31
CA TYR A 74 14.92 1.42 -12.05
C TYR A 74 15.35 1.39 -10.59
N ASN A 75 16.01 0.30 -10.18
CA ASN A 75 16.71 0.24 -8.89
C ASN A 75 18.18 -0.13 -9.14
N ASP A 76 19.05 0.31 -8.24
CA ASP A 76 20.49 0.03 -8.31
C ASP A 76 20.93 -1.04 -7.28
N GLY A 77 19.97 -1.73 -6.68
CA GLY A 77 20.21 -2.70 -5.63
C GLY A 77 20.04 -2.13 -4.21
N GLU A 78 20.04 -0.83 -4.07
CA GLU A 78 19.86 -0.14 -2.78
C GLU A 78 18.67 0.83 -2.82
N LEU A 79 18.61 1.66 -3.85
CA LEU A 79 17.58 2.70 -3.98
C LEU A 79 16.74 2.47 -5.22
N TYR A 80 15.50 2.95 -5.13
CA TYR A 80 14.51 2.86 -6.19
C TYR A 80 14.25 4.26 -6.72
N TYR A 81 14.46 4.48 -8.02
CA TYR A 81 14.40 5.81 -8.62
C TYR A 81 13.05 6.02 -9.29
N PHE A 82 12.39 7.08 -8.85
CA PHE A 82 11.10 7.50 -9.39
C PHE A 82 11.22 8.90 -10.00
N MET A 83 10.50 9.13 -11.08
CA MET A 83 10.52 10.39 -11.81
C MET A 83 9.15 11.05 -11.74
N ASP A 84 9.14 12.33 -11.34
CA ASP A 84 7.93 13.16 -11.38
C ASP A 84 7.51 13.34 -12.84
N GLN A 85 6.27 13.00 -13.17
CA GLN A 85 5.78 13.10 -14.54
C GLN A 85 5.57 14.53 -15.02
N GLU A 86 5.48 15.50 -14.12
CA GLU A 86 5.32 16.90 -14.48
C GLU A 86 6.66 17.63 -14.61
N THR A 87 7.56 17.43 -13.63
CA THR A 87 8.83 18.16 -13.56
C THR A 87 10.00 17.38 -14.13
N TYR A 88 9.86 16.05 -14.29
CA TYR A 88 10.92 15.12 -14.69
C TYR A 88 12.06 14.99 -13.67
N ASP A 89 11.87 15.51 -12.48
CA ASP A 89 12.83 15.34 -11.40
C ASP A 89 12.84 13.89 -10.92
N GLN A 90 14.03 13.35 -10.70
CA GLN A 90 14.21 11.99 -10.20
C GLN A 90 14.48 12.01 -8.69
N VAL A 91 13.81 11.11 -7.98
CA VAL A 91 13.91 11.00 -6.52
C VAL A 91 14.29 9.57 -6.16
N PRO A 92 15.37 9.37 -5.36
CA PRO A 92 15.71 8.04 -4.86
C PRO A 92 14.88 7.72 -3.61
N LEU A 93 14.29 6.53 -3.59
CA LEU A 93 13.46 6.07 -2.47
C LEU A 93 14.04 4.76 -1.91
N THR A 94 13.91 4.57 -0.59
CA THR A 94 14.41 3.36 0.07
C THR A 94 13.48 2.18 -0.15
N TYR A 95 14.01 0.96 -0.01
CA TYR A 95 13.19 -0.26 -0.11
C TYR A 95 12.05 -0.28 0.92
N GLU A 96 12.30 0.15 2.14
CA GLU A 96 11.28 0.19 3.20
C GLU A 96 10.07 1.02 2.79
N LEU A 97 10.31 2.10 2.05
CA LEU A 97 9.24 2.98 1.58
C LEU A 97 8.45 2.38 0.42
N VAL A 98 9.12 1.66 -0.48
CA VAL A 98 8.49 1.14 -1.71
C VAL A 98 8.06 -0.32 -1.61
N GLU A 99 8.39 -1.01 -0.53
CA GLU A 99 8.22 -2.45 -0.35
C GLU A 99 6.85 -2.97 -0.78
N ASP A 100 5.77 -2.32 -0.34
CA ASP A 100 4.42 -2.77 -0.64
C ASP A 100 4.00 -2.50 -2.08
N ALA A 101 4.54 -1.46 -2.70
CA ALA A 101 4.19 -1.08 -4.06
C ALA A 101 5.03 -1.81 -5.11
N ILE A 102 6.33 -2.03 -4.80
CA ILE A 102 7.28 -2.53 -5.79
C ILE A 102 6.97 -3.95 -6.27
N LYS A 103 6.28 -4.72 -5.46
CA LYS A 103 5.86 -6.08 -5.84
C LYS A 103 4.74 -6.11 -6.88
N TYR A 104 4.16 -4.96 -7.21
CA TYR A 104 3.06 -4.85 -8.17
C TYR A 104 3.36 -3.95 -9.36
N ILE A 105 4.47 -3.24 -9.37
CA ILE A 105 4.81 -2.32 -10.47
C ILE A 105 6.07 -2.76 -11.19
N ARG A 106 6.08 -2.50 -12.48
CA ARG A 106 7.22 -2.76 -13.37
C ARG A 106 7.96 -1.46 -13.63
N GLU A 107 9.18 -1.56 -14.16
CA GLU A 107 9.85 -0.37 -14.68
C GLU A 107 8.94 0.35 -15.68
N ASN A 108 8.90 1.67 -15.57
CA ASN A 108 8.06 2.59 -16.35
C ASN A 108 6.59 2.65 -15.94
N ASP A 109 6.14 1.82 -15.00
CA ASP A 109 4.80 1.96 -14.43
C ASP A 109 4.74 3.18 -13.51
N VAL A 110 3.52 3.72 -13.35
CA VAL A 110 3.28 4.91 -12.54
C VAL A 110 2.73 4.51 -11.19
N ALA A 111 3.28 5.10 -10.14
CA ALA A 111 2.80 4.94 -8.76
C ALA A 111 2.43 6.31 -8.19
N THR A 112 1.63 6.30 -7.14
CA THR A 112 1.27 7.50 -6.39
C THR A 112 2.22 7.65 -5.22
N VAL A 113 2.93 8.77 -5.15
CA VAL A 113 3.87 9.07 -4.06
C VAL A 113 3.37 10.29 -3.29
N LYS A 114 3.32 10.16 -1.97
CA LYS A 114 2.89 11.24 -1.08
C LYS A 114 4.09 11.83 -0.35
N PHE A 115 4.11 13.16 -0.31
CA PHE A 115 5.20 13.95 0.27
C PHE A 115 4.68 14.87 1.37
N TYR A 116 5.49 15.02 2.40
CA TYR A 116 5.35 16.10 3.37
C TYR A 116 6.61 16.94 3.32
N LYS A 117 6.48 18.23 2.93
CA LYS A 117 7.62 19.18 2.79
C LYS A 117 8.80 18.52 2.06
N ASP A 118 8.56 18.03 0.86
CA ASP A 118 9.53 17.38 -0.03
C ASP A 118 10.08 16.02 0.47
N ASN A 119 9.54 15.49 1.58
CA ASN A 119 9.91 14.16 2.07
C ASN A 119 8.85 13.15 1.69
N ALA A 120 9.21 12.18 0.85
CA ALA A 120 8.32 11.07 0.50
C ALA A 120 8.10 10.17 1.72
N PHE A 121 6.85 9.79 1.98
CA PHE A 121 6.52 8.94 3.12
C PHE A 121 5.58 7.77 2.76
N THR A 122 4.99 7.77 1.59
CA THR A 122 4.10 6.70 1.14
C THR A 122 4.21 6.54 -0.37
N VAL A 123 4.33 5.29 -0.81
CA VAL A 123 4.29 4.92 -2.23
C VAL A 123 3.17 3.90 -2.40
N GLU A 124 2.24 4.19 -3.30
CA GLU A 124 1.08 3.33 -3.55
C GLU A 124 1.06 2.89 -5.01
N ALA A 125 0.95 1.59 -5.23
CA ALA A 125 0.72 1.03 -6.56
C ALA A 125 -0.70 1.39 -7.02
N PRO A 126 -0.99 1.35 -8.33
CA PRO A 126 -2.38 1.43 -8.80
C PRO A 126 -3.22 0.36 -8.12
N ASN A 127 -4.51 0.65 -7.87
CA ASN A 127 -5.39 -0.29 -7.18
C ASN A 127 -5.54 -1.62 -7.92
N PHE A 128 -5.47 -1.59 -9.25
CA PHE A 128 -5.60 -2.77 -10.09
C PHE A 128 -4.44 -2.83 -11.07
N VAL A 129 -3.82 -4.00 -11.16
CA VAL A 129 -2.71 -4.22 -12.09
C VAL A 129 -2.94 -5.53 -12.85
N ASP A 130 -2.41 -5.58 -14.07
CA ASP A 130 -2.42 -6.77 -14.92
C ASP A 130 -0.98 -7.26 -15.04
N LEU A 131 -0.72 -8.46 -14.52
CA LEU A 131 0.62 -9.03 -14.47
C LEU A 131 0.63 -10.44 -15.03
N GLU A 132 1.73 -10.82 -15.68
CA GLU A 132 1.91 -12.15 -16.23
C GLU A 132 2.37 -13.12 -15.15
N VAL A 133 1.77 -14.31 -15.14
CA VAL A 133 2.21 -15.42 -14.29
C VAL A 133 3.46 -16.02 -14.90
N VAL A 134 4.57 -15.98 -14.18
CA VAL A 134 5.86 -16.48 -14.65
C VAL A 134 6.22 -17.84 -14.06
N GLU A 135 5.62 -18.22 -12.92
CA GLU A 135 5.84 -19.50 -12.27
C GLU A 135 4.60 -19.93 -11.50
N THR A 136 4.13 -21.14 -11.76
CA THR A 136 3.06 -21.77 -11.00
C THR A 136 3.07 -23.27 -11.25
N GLU A 137 2.58 -24.04 -10.30
CA GLU A 137 2.43 -25.48 -10.47
C GLU A 137 1.24 -25.79 -11.37
N PRO A 138 1.30 -26.88 -12.17
CA PRO A 138 0.13 -27.31 -12.93
C PRO A 138 -1.00 -27.74 -11.99
N GLY A 139 -2.24 -27.44 -12.36
CA GLY A 139 -3.41 -27.90 -11.63
C GLY A 139 -3.53 -29.42 -11.70
N VAL A 140 -3.86 -30.05 -10.57
CA VAL A 140 -4.03 -31.50 -10.50
C VAL A 140 -5.45 -31.85 -10.95
N LYS A 141 -5.60 -32.69 -11.98
CA LYS A 141 -6.90 -33.21 -12.40
C LYS A 141 -7.45 -34.15 -11.32
N GLY A 142 -8.70 -33.95 -10.96
CA GLY A 142 -9.37 -34.79 -10.00
C GLY A 142 -9.61 -34.13 -8.64
N ASP A 143 -9.13 -32.93 -8.45
CA ASP A 143 -9.52 -32.14 -7.28
C ASP A 143 -10.99 -31.77 -7.39
N THR A 144 -11.80 -32.38 -6.56
CA THR A 144 -13.25 -32.17 -6.55
C THR A 144 -13.66 -31.01 -5.65
N ALA A 145 -12.73 -30.45 -4.92
CA ALA A 145 -13.02 -29.34 -4.02
C ALA A 145 -13.25 -28.04 -4.81
N THR A 146 -14.36 -27.38 -4.54
CA THR A 146 -14.64 -26.06 -5.04
C THR A 146 -13.76 -25.05 -4.31
N ASN A 147 -13.31 -24.00 -5.00
CA ASN A 147 -12.47 -22.92 -4.45
C ASN A 147 -11.04 -23.33 -4.07
N VAL A 148 -10.50 -24.36 -4.70
CA VAL A 148 -9.09 -24.71 -4.53
C VAL A 148 -8.23 -23.68 -5.24
N THR A 149 -7.23 -23.15 -4.52
CA THR A 149 -6.27 -22.20 -5.05
C THR A 149 -4.86 -22.76 -4.98
N LYS A 150 -3.98 -22.16 -5.73
CA LYS A 150 -2.53 -22.43 -5.70
C LYS A 150 -1.75 -21.14 -5.75
N ALA A 151 -0.47 -21.19 -5.39
CA ALA A 151 0.40 -20.06 -5.48
C ALA A 151 0.85 -19.85 -6.93
N ALA A 152 0.87 -18.60 -7.37
CA ALA A 152 1.43 -18.20 -8.66
C ALA A 152 2.33 -17.01 -8.45
N THR A 153 3.55 -17.07 -9.00
CA THR A 153 4.48 -15.94 -8.97
C THR A 153 4.29 -15.14 -10.25
N VAL A 154 4.09 -13.84 -10.11
CA VAL A 154 3.93 -12.94 -11.24
C VAL A 154 5.25 -12.24 -11.58
N GLU A 155 5.29 -11.59 -12.74
CA GLU A 155 6.52 -11.00 -13.31
C GLU A 155 7.23 -10.00 -12.41
N THR A 156 6.52 -9.40 -11.46
CA THR A 156 7.11 -8.45 -10.48
C THR A 156 7.63 -9.14 -9.22
N GLY A 157 7.49 -10.45 -9.11
CA GLY A 157 7.96 -11.23 -7.97
C GLY A 157 6.92 -11.48 -6.89
N ALA A 158 5.74 -10.87 -6.98
CA ALA A 158 4.67 -11.10 -6.01
C ALA A 158 4.09 -12.52 -6.16
N VAL A 159 3.71 -13.12 -5.04
CA VAL A 159 3.04 -14.43 -5.02
C VAL A 159 1.55 -14.21 -4.75
N ILE A 160 0.72 -14.68 -5.67
CA ILE A 160 -0.72 -14.48 -5.63
C ILE A 160 -1.41 -15.85 -5.56
N GLN A 161 -2.46 -15.97 -4.74
CA GLN A 161 -3.31 -17.16 -4.72
C GLN A 161 -4.27 -17.07 -5.89
N VAL A 162 -4.19 -18.06 -6.79
CA VAL A 162 -4.99 -18.10 -8.02
C VAL A 162 -5.76 -19.41 -8.10
N PRO A 163 -6.85 -19.45 -8.88
CA PRO A 163 -7.53 -20.73 -9.18
C PRO A 163 -6.58 -21.73 -9.83
N ILE A 164 -6.82 -23.02 -9.59
CA ILE A 164 -5.93 -24.08 -10.08
C ILE A 164 -5.81 -24.16 -11.60
N PHE A 165 -6.76 -23.57 -12.34
CA PHE A 165 -6.74 -23.59 -13.82
C PHE A 165 -5.82 -22.54 -14.45
N ILE A 166 -5.23 -21.66 -13.64
CA ILE A 166 -4.32 -20.63 -14.15
C ILE A 166 -2.97 -21.26 -14.50
N ASN A 167 -2.43 -20.96 -15.68
CA ASN A 167 -1.16 -21.46 -16.18
C ASN A 167 -0.11 -20.37 -16.33
N GLU A 168 1.15 -20.79 -16.40
CA GLU A 168 2.23 -19.88 -16.73
C GLU A 168 1.96 -19.20 -18.09
N GLY A 169 2.33 -17.93 -18.19
CA GLY A 169 2.11 -17.13 -19.39
C GLY A 169 0.77 -16.41 -19.43
N GLU A 170 -0.17 -16.76 -18.56
CA GLU A 170 -1.45 -16.05 -18.50
C GLU A 170 -1.30 -14.72 -17.76
N ARG A 171 -2.01 -13.71 -18.24
CA ARG A 171 -2.09 -12.41 -17.55
C ARG A 171 -3.30 -12.39 -16.63
N ILE A 172 -3.09 -11.96 -15.43
CA ILE A 172 -4.14 -11.89 -14.40
C ILE A 172 -4.28 -10.48 -13.86
N GLN A 173 -5.50 -10.14 -13.47
CA GLN A 173 -5.80 -8.89 -12.78
C GLN A 173 -5.74 -9.10 -11.28
N ILE A 174 -5.07 -8.20 -10.60
CA ILE A 174 -4.83 -8.26 -9.15
C ILE A 174 -5.31 -6.96 -8.51
N ASP A 175 -6.02 -7.07 -7.38
CA ASP A 175 -6.29 -5.94 -6.52
C ASP A 175 -5.09 -5.77 -5.59
N THR A 176 -4.32 -4.70 -5.79
CA THR A 176 -3.07 -4.48 -5.04
C THR A 176 -3.31 -4.12 -3.57
N ARG A 177 -4.53 -3.68 -3.23
CA ARG A 177 -4.89 -3.32 -1.85
C ARG A 177 -5.00 -4.56 -0.97
N SER A 178 -5.46 -5.67 -1.53
CA SER A 178 -5.65 -6.95 -0.82
C SER A 178 -4.67 -8.04 -1.27
N GLY A 179 -4.06 -7.88 -2.44
CA GLY A 179 -3.23 -8.91 -3.06
C GLY A 179 -4.04 -10.05 -3.70
N GLU A 180 -5.33 -9.84 -3.91
CA GLU A 180 -6.22 -10.87 -4.41
C GLU A 180 -6.33 -10.92 -5.93
N TYR A 181 -6.42 -12.14 -6.45
CA TYR A 181 -6.75 -12.40 -7.84
C TYR A 181 -8.19 -11.99 -8.14
N LEU A 182 -8.39 -11.26 -9.22
CA LEU A 182 -9.73 -10.81 -9.64
C LEU A 182 -10.24 -11.54 -10.88
N GLY A 183 -9.35 -12.02 -11.74
CA GLY A 183 -9.74 -12.67 -12.96
C GLY A 183 -8.60 -12.69 -13.97
N ARG A 184 -8.83 -13.34 -15.10
CA ARG A 184 -7.90 -13.26 -16.23
C ARG A 184 -8.00 -11.88 -16.85
N SER A 185 -6.86 -11.31 -17.17
CA SER A 185 -6.79 -10.05 -17.89
C SER A 185 -7.20 -10.24 -19.35
N LYS A 186 -7.95 -9.29 -19.88
CA LYS A 186 -8.36 -9.32 -21.29
C LYS A 186 -7.25 -8.81 -22.22
#